data_81b620bbef707733b20b92439dfd7c9d
#
_entry.id   81b620bbef707733b20b92439dfd7c9d
#
_cell.length_a   1.000
_cell.length_b   1.000
_cell.length_c   1.000
_cell.angle_alpha   90.00
_cell.angle_beta   90.00
_cell.angle_gamma   90.00
#
_symmetry.space_group_name_H-M   'P 1'
#
loop_
_entity.id
_entity.type
_entity.pdbx_description
1 polymer ?
#
loop_
_entity_poly.entity_id
_entity_poly.type
_entity_poly.pdbx_seq_one_letter_code
_entity_poly.pdbx_strand_id
1 'polypeptide(L)'
;KLLEGTFWEKQEYHNISESTMRSLLRRYSGTQAVSNFRPTAAALMYDKFLEKASPLFGTKAGTTWDMSCGYGGRLLGAIAADVNYIGTDPCTETFEGLKQIKEDWAGLNRTIELHQVGSEEFWPDKNSIDLCFTSPPYFDWEKYSEEETQSYKKYPEVQDWIDGFLWHTIDKCHYGLKIGGILALNVANTKRIKNFEEVTVRIAKEIAYKHIDTWKLQLSSQTGTP
;
A
#
# COMPACT_ATOMS: atom_id res chain seq x y z
N LYS A 1 -1.62 -19.09 29.36
CA LYS A 1 -2.82 -18.85 28.51
C LYS A 1 -2.58 -19.09 27.02
N LEU A 2 -1.41 -18.75 26.45
CA LEU A 2 -1.05 -19.06 25.05
C LEU A 2 -0.93 -20.57 24.78
N LEU A 3 -0.68 -21.35 25.83
CA LEU A 3 -0.44 -22.79 25.73
C LEU A 3 -1.54 -23.63 26.36
N GLU A 4 -2.49 -23.02 27.07
CA GLU A 4 -3.52 -23.71 27.85
C GLU A 4 -4.83 -23.98 27.11
N GLY A 5 -5.02 -23.48 25.96
CA GLY A 5 -6.36 -23.53 25.39
C GLY A 5 -6.39 -24.19 24.07
N THR A 6 -6.12 -25.41 23.90
CA THR A 6 -6.48 -26.11 22.71
C THR A 6 -5.52 -27.25 22.35
N PHE A 7 -5.39 -27.54 21.14
CA PHE A 7 -4.55 -28.42 20.38
C PHE A 7 -3.19 -28.83 20.99
N TRP A 8 -2.67 -28.11 21.99
CA TRP A 8 -1.33 -28.26 22.56
C TRP A 8 -1.25 -29.18 23.78
N GLU A 9 -2.36 -29.56 24.37
CA GLU A 9 -2.38 -30.45 25.52
C GLU A 9 -1.83 -31.87 25.22
N LYS A 10 -1.57 -32.15 23.93
CA LYS A 10 -1.15 -33.49 23.47
C LYS A 10 0.15 -33.51 22.65
N GLN A 11 0.86 -32.40 22.47
CA GLN A 11 2.11 -32.40 21.70
C GLN A 11 3.31 -31.97 22.56
N GLU A 12 4.41 -32.70 22.44
CA GLU A 12 5.68 -32.28 22.99
C GLU A 12 6.17 -30.98 22.36
N TYR A 13 6.49 -29.99 23.19
CA TYR A 13 6.86 -28.62 22.81
C TYR A 13 8.11 -28.51 21.93
N HIS A 14 8.80 -29.59 21.67
CA HIS A 14 10.11 -29.60 21.00
C HIS A 14 10.04 -29.48 19.47
N ASN A 15 8.85 -29.55 18.86
CA ASN A 15 8.68 -29.59 17.40
C ASN A 15 7.72 -28.50 16.84
N ILE A 16 7.62 -27.35 17.49
CA ILE A 16 6.81 -26.27 16.98
C ILE A 16 7.54 -25.63 15.80
N SER A 17 7.00 -25.78 14.61
CA SER A 17 7.55 -25.09 13.44
C SER A 17 7.39 -23.55 13.58
N GLU A 18 8.30 -22.80 12.98
CA GLU A 18 8.23 -21.34 12.97
C GLU A 18 6.90 -20.84 12.39
N SER A 19 6.37 -21.50 11.37
CA SER A 19 5.07 -21.20 10.78
C SER A 19 3.92 -21.40 11.76
N THR A 20 3.97 -22.44 12.57
CA THR A 20 2.98 -22.73 13.61
C THR A 20 3.05 -21.66 14.71
N MET A 21 4.26 -21.31 15.16
CA MET A 21 4.46 -20.25 16.16
C MET A 21 3.91 -18.90 15.65
N ARG A 22 4.21 -18.51 14.43
CA ARG A 22 3.67 -17.29 13.80
C ARG A 22 2.14 -17.32 13.72
N SER A 23 1.55 -18.46 13.38
CA SER A 23 0.09 -18.62 13.32
C SER A 23 -0.56 -18.47 14.69
N LEU A 24 0.07 -19.02 15.73
CA LEU A 24 -0.39 -18.89 17.12
C LEU A 24 -0.28 -17.45 17.61
N LEU A 25 0.85 -16.80 17.38
CA LEU A 25 1.05 -15.39 17.76
C LEU A 25 -0.02 -14.51 17.11
N ARG A 26 -0.32 -14.70 15.83
CA ARG A 26 -1.42 -13.98 15.15
C ARG A 26 -2.78 -14.21 15.80
N ARG A 27 -3.08 -15.46 16.19
CA ARG A 27 -4.39 -15.83 16.75
C ARG A 27 -4.60 -15.30 18.17
N TYR A 28 -3.54 -15.21 18.96
CA TYR A 28 -3.64 -14.90 20.39
C TYR A 28 -3.14 -13.51 20.77
N SER A 29 -2.41 -12.83 19.90
CA SER A 29 -1.95 -11.46 20.14
C SER A 29 -3.03 -10.40 19.93
N GLY A 30 -4.17 -10.77 19.32
CA GLY A 30 -5.20 -9.80 18.94
C GLY A 30 -4.78 -8.87 17.81
N THR A 31 -3.55 -9.01 17.31
CA THR A 31 -3.07 -8.23 16.16
C THR A 31 -3.67 -8.80 14.88
N GLN A 32 -4.29 -7.95 14.08
CA GLN A 32 -4.69 -8.32 12.74
C GLN A 32 -3.45 -8.72 11.94
N ALA A 33 -3.60 -9.75 11.12
CA ALA A 33 -2.55 -10.10 10.17
C ALA A 33 -2.51 -9.02 9.08
N VAL A 34 -1.72 -8.00 9.32
CA VAL A 34 -1.48 -6.97 8.31
C VAL A 34 -0.55 -7.54 7.25
N SER A 35 -1.00 -7.53 6.01
CA SER A 35 -0.17 -7.96 4.90
C SER A 35 0.66 -6.78 4.39
N ASN A 36 1.97 -6.83 4.60
CA ASN A 36 2.85 -5.88 3.93
C ASN A 36 2.95 -6.22 2.44
N PHE A 37 2.89 -5.20 1.57
CA PHE A 37 3.14 -5.39 0.15
C PHE A 37 4.58 -5.88 -0.06
N ARG A 38 4.78 -6.89 -0.91
CA ARG A 38 6.12 -7.48 -1.10
C ARG A 38 7.05 -6.51 -1.82
N PRO A 39 8.24 -6.19 -1.25
CA PRO A 39 9.21 -5.31 -1.90
C PRO A 39 9.61 -5.75 -3.31
N THR A 40 9.79 -7.06 -3.52
CA THR A 40 10.13 -7.62 -4.85
C THR A 40 9.01 -7.42 -5.88
N ALA A 41 7.75 -7.57 -5.48
CA ALA A 41 6.63 -7.29 -6.36
C ALA A 41 6.52 -5.80 -6.67
N ALA A 42 6.77 -4.92 -5.68
CA ALA A 42 6.79 -3.49 -5.88
C ALA A 42 7.90 -3.08 -6.87
N ALA A 43 9.12 -3.60 -6.70
CA ALA A 43 10.23 -3.32 -7.61
C ALA A 43 9.89 -3.70 -9.06
N LEU A 44 9.32 -4.88 -9.29
CA LEU A 44 8.86 -5.30 -10.62
C LEU A 44 7.77 -4.39 -11.20
N MET A 45 6.89 -3.87 -10.37
CA MET A 45 5.86 -2.91 -10.80
C MET A 45 6.47 -1.56 -11.18
N TYR A 46 7.44 -1.07 -10.41
CA TYR A 46 8.19 0.14 -10.75
C TYR A 46 8.94 -0.02 -12.07
N ASP A 47 9.71 -1.08 -12.24
CA ASP A 47 10.41 -1.36 -13.50
C ASP A 47 9.44 -1.36 -14.68
N LYS A 48 8.34 -2.10 -14.56
CA LYS A 48 7.37 -2.25 -15.65
C LYS A 48 6.65 -0.96 -16.02
N PHE A 49 6.25 -0.15 -15.04
CA PHE A 49 5.42 1.02 -15.30
C PHE A 49 6.24 2.27 -15.57
N LEU A 50 7.40 2.43 -14.92
CA LEU A 50 8.24 3.59 -15.14
C LEU A 50 9.04 3.48 -16.45
N GLU A 51 9.44 2.29 -16.88
CA GLU A 51 10.01 2.07 -18.19
C GLU A 51 9.06 2.48 -19.32
N LYS A 52 7.74 2.20 -19.16
CA LYS A 52 6.72 2.59 -20.12
C LYS A 52 6.36 4.07 -20.06
N ALA A 53 6.41 4.68 -18.87
CA ALA A 53 6.09 6.09 -18.68
C ALA A 53 7.19 7.02 -19.21
N SER A 54 8.40 6.54 -19.43
CA SER A 54 9.54 7.36 -19.91
C SER A 54 10.34 6.72 -21.04
N PRO A 55 9.74 6.26 -22.15
CA PRO A 55 10.50 5.65 -23.24
C PRO A 55 11.40 6.62 -24.00
N LEU A 56 11.26 7.94 -23.78
CA LEU A 56 11.98 8.99 -24.55
C LEU A 56 13.16 9.61 -23.80
N PHE A 57 13.32 9.36 -22.51
CA PHE A 57 14.36 10.01 -21.70
C PHE A 57 15.18 8.95 -20.94
N GLY A 58 16.06 8.30 -21.66
CA GLY A 58 17.05 7.41 -21.04
C GLY A 58 17.63 8.03 -19.76
N THR A 59 17.66 7.26 -18.67
CA THR A 59 18.42 7.47 -17.44
C THR A 59 17.90 8.42 -16.36
N LYS A 60 16.76 9.11 -16.49
CA LYS A 60 16.18 9.78 -15.30
C LYS A 60 15.25 8.80 -14.59
N ALA A 61 15.57 8.57 -13.31
CA ALA A 61 14.66 7.84 -12.44
C ALA A 61 13.29 8.49 -12.45
N GLY A 62 12.27 7.70 -12.75
CA GLY A 62 10.89 8.14 -12.61
C GLY A 62 10.58 8.48 -11.15
N THR A 63 9.58 9.32 -10.95
CA THR A 63 9.06 9.66 -9.62
C THR A 63 7.77 8.90 -9.39
N THR A 64 7.72 8.15 -8.30
CA THR A 64 6.49 7.48 -7.84
C THR A 64 5.91 8.15 -6.61
N TRP A 65 4.58 8.22 -6.52
CA TRP A 65 3.87 8.55 -5.29
C TRP A 65 3.09 7.32 -4.79
N ASP A 66 3.37 6.94 -3.55
CA ASP A 66 2.65 5.93 -2.79
C ASP A 66 1.71 6.62 -1.79
N MET A 67 0.42 6.55 -2.06
CA MET A 67 -0.61 7.28 -1.34
C MET A 67 -0.94 6.69 0.04
N SER A 68 -0.47 5.49 0.33
CA SER A 68 -0.70 4.78 1.61
C SER A 68 0.47 3.85 1.87
N CYS A 69 1.58 4.41 2.35
CA CYS A 69 2.87 3.70 2.45
C CYS A 69 2.81 2.42 3.27
N GLY A 70 1.99 2.40 4.32
CA GLY A 70 1.93 1.30 5.27
C GLY A 70 3.31 0.99 5.84
N TYR A 71 3.63 -0.27 5.99
CA TYR A 71 4.90 -0.73 6.59
C TYR A 71 6.13 -0.65 5.65
N GLY A 72 6.07 0.15 4.60
CA GLY A 72 7.24 0.45 3.76
C GLY A 72 7.63 -0.61 2.74
N GLY A 73 6.80 -1.63 2.49
CA GLY A 73 7.14 -2.65 1.49
C GLY A 73 7.31 -2.07 0.08
N ARG A 74 6.49 -1.09 -0.30
CA ARG A 74 6.62 -0.38 -1.58
C ARG A 74 7.78 0.60 -1.59
N LEU A 75 8.10 1.25 -0.45
CA LEU A 75 9.30 2.06 -0.30
C LEU A 75 10.57 1.23 -0.51
N LEU A 76 10.69 0.05 0.12
CA LEU A 76 11.81 -0.86 -0.11
C LEU A 76 11.90 -1.32 -1.56
N GLY A 77 10.75 -1.55 -2.21
CA GLY A 77 10.70 -1.83 -3.64
C GLY A 77 11.20 -0.67 -4.51
N ALA A 78 10.86 0.57 -4.15
CA ALA A 78 11.33 1.77 -4.85
C ALA A 78 12.85 1.97 -4.70
N ILE A 79 13.38 1.71 -3.50
CA ILE A 79 14.82 1.70 -3.23
C ILE A 79 15.52 0.66 -4.13
N ALA A 80 14.98 -0.57 -4.20
CA ALA A 80 15.55 -1.64 -5.02
C ALA A 80 15.48 -1.35 -6.53
N ALA A 81 14.44 -0.66 -6.98
CA ALA A 81 14.26 -0.25 -8.38
C ALA A 81 14.93 1.08 -8.74
N ASP A 82 15.63 1.71 -7.81
CA ASP A 82 16.35 2.99 -7.97
C ASP A 82 15.46 4.12 -8.53
N VAL A 83 14.26 4.31 -7.96
CA VAL A 83 13.29 5.35 -8.36
C VAL A 83 13.11 6.40 -7.26
N ASN A 84 12.75 7.64 -7.65
CA ASN A 84 12.37 8.67 -6.69
C ASN A 84 11.00 8.32 -6.08
N TYR A 85 10.88 8.51 -4.77
CA TYR A 85 9.72 8.10 -4.01
C TYR A 85 9.14 9.24 -3.19
N ILE A 86 7.85 9.48 -3.35
CA ILE A 86 7.04 10.31 -2.47
C ILE A 86 6.08 9.37 -1.75
N GLY A 87 5.99 9.49 -0.44
CA GLY A 87 5.12 8.63 0.37
C GLY A 87 4.26 9.43 1.34
N THR A 88 2.99 9.04 1.45
CA THR A 88 2.06 9.59 2.44
C THR A 88 1.51 8.48 3.32
N ASP A 89 1.45 8.72 4.62
CA ASP A 89 0.78 7.85 5.60
C ASP A 89 0.42 8.67 6.85
N PRO A 90 -0.82 8.65 7.34
CA PRO A 90 -1.21 9.46 8.49
C PRO A 90 -0.85 8.83 9.84
N CYS A 91 -0.56 7.53 9.89
CA CYS A 91 -0.30 6.79 11.14
C CYS A 91 1.07 7.14 11.70
N THR A 92 1.12 7.61 12.95
CA THR A 92 2.35 8.07 13.59
C THR A 92 3.38 6.95 13.72
N GLU A 93 2.98 5.79 14.22
CA GLU A 93 3.90 4.65 14.40
C GLU A 93 4.46 4.16 13.07
N THR A 94 3.60 4.05 12.06
CA THR A 94 3.99 3.66 10.70
C THR A 94 4.96 4.67 10.10
N PHE A 95 4.68 5.96 10.27
CA PHE A 95 5.51 7.04 9.75
C PHE A 95 6.91 7.08 10.37
N GLU A 96 7.04 6.83 11.67
CA GLU A 96 8.35 6.70 12.33
C GLU A 96 9.16 5.54 11.75
N GLY A 97 8.51 4.39 11.50
CA GLY A 97 9.16 3.26 10.83
C GLY A 97 9.63 3.57 9.40
N LEU A 98 8.84 4.35 8.65
CA LEU A 98 9.22 4.80 7.30
C LEU A 98 10.42 5.75 7.33
N LYS A 99 10.50 6.65 8.32
CA LYS A 99 11.67 7.53 8.50
C LYS A 99 12.93 6.72 8.79
N GLN A 100 12.83 5.68 9.61
CA GLN A 100 13.96 4.80 9.90
C GLN A 100 14.44 4.09 8.63
N ILE A 101 13.53 3.57 7.80
CA ILE A 101 13.91 2.98 6.49
C ILE A 101 14.63 4.03 5.64
N LYS A 102 14.13 5.26 5.56
CA LYS A 102 14.78 6.33 4.79
C LYS A 102 16.19 6.65 5.32
N GLU A 103 16.37 6.67 6.63
CA GLU A 103 17.69 6.93 7.27
C GLU A 103 18.68 5.78 7.02
N ASP A 104 18.24 4.52 7.16
CA ASP A 104 19.07 3.33 6.94
C ASP A 104 19.58 3.24 5.49
N TRP A 105 18.87 3.87 4.56
CA TRP A 105 19.23 3.93 3.14
C TRP A 105 19.67 5.35 2.71
N ALA A 106 20.09 6.19 3.63
CA ALA A 106 20.65 7.51 3.32
C ALA A 106 21.91 7.36 2.44
N GLY A 107 22.04 8.24 1.45
CA GLY A 107 23.18 8.22 0.51
C GLY A 107 22.89 7.56 -0.84
N LEU A 108 21.67 7.10 -1.07
CA LEU A 108 21.21 6.73 -2.41
C LEU A 108 21.13 7.96 -3.32
N ASN A 109 21.33 7.75 -4.61
CA ASN A 109 21.23 8.81 -5.62
C ASN A 109 19.76 9.20 -5.95
N ARG A 110 18.80 8.77 -5.12
CA ARG A 110 17.37 8.99 -5.31
C ARG A 110 16.77 9.79 -4.15
N THR A 111 15.74 10.56 -4.45
CA THR A 111 15.00 11.31 -3.44
C THR A 111 13.94 10.42 -2.81
N ILE A 112 13.86 10.46 -1.48
CA ILE A 112 12.77 9.86 -0.72
C ILE A 112 12.14 10.98 0.10
N GLU A 113 10.90 11.31 -0.23
CA GLU A 113 10.08 12.29 0.47
C GLU A 113 8.95 11.57 1.20
N LEU A 114 8.79 11.86 2.49
CA LEU A 114 7.77 11.26 3.33
C LEU A 114 6.96 12.35 4.02
N HIS A 115 5.63 12.21 3.98
CA HIS A 115 4.69 13.15 4.56
C HIS A 115 3.71 12.41 5.49
N GLN A 116 3.64 12.87 6.75
CA GLN A 116 2.68 12.31 7.72
C GLN A 116 1.31 12.96 7.54
N VAL A 117 0.59 12.50 6.55
CA VAL A 117 -0.72 13.06 6.15
C VAL A 117 -1.54 12.01 5.40
N GLY A 118 -2.85 12.10 5.47
CA GLY A 118 -3.73 11.34 4.61
C GLY A 118 -3.60 11.77 3.14
N SER A 119 -3.63 10.83 2.23
CA SER A 119 -3.47 11.12 0.79
C SER A 119 -4.56 12.02 0.23
N GLU A 120 -5.74 12.01 0.84
CA GLU A 120 -6.86 12.89 0.50
C GLU A 120 -6.59 14.36 0.84
N GLU A 121 -5.61 14.64 1.67
CA GLU A 121 -5.21 16.01 2.06
C GLU A 121 -3.89 16.46 1.43
N PHE A 122 -3.10 15.53 0.88
CA PHE A 122 -1.80 15.84 0.28
C PHE A 122 -1.95 16.34 -1.16
N TRP A 123 -1.25 17.42 -1.48
CA TRP A 123 -1.15 17.95 -2.83
C TRP A 123 0.28 17.80 -3.35
N PRO A 124 0.51 16.87 -4.28
CA PRO A 124 1.80 16.80 -4.96
C PRO A 124 2.01 17.99 -5.89
N ASP A 125 3.24 18.22 -6.32
CA ASP A 125 3.52 19.19 -7.37
C ASP A 125 2.84 18.77 -8.68
N LYS A 126 2.25 19.74 -9.36
CA LYS A 126 1.51 19.48 -10.59
C LYS A 126 2.40 18.89 -11.69
N ASN A 127 1.93 17.82 -12.32
CA ASN A 127 2.63 17.14 -13.42
C ASN A 127 4.09 16.75 -13.07
N SER A 128 4.35 16.34 -11.83
CA SER A 128 5.68 15.95 -11.36
C SER A 128 5.88 14.44 -11.26
N ILE A 129 4.78 13.67 -11.22
CA ILE A 129 4.76 12.24 -10.92
C ILE A 129 4.59 11.41 -12.19
N ASP A 130 5.38 10.35 -12.32
CA ASP A 130 5.30 9.40 -13.45
C ASP A 130 4.35 8.24 -13.12
N LEU A 131 4.32 7.81 -11.85
CA LEU A 131 3.51 6.70 -11.38
C LEU A 131 2.90 6.98 -10.01
N CYS A 132 1.59 6.90 -9.88
CA CYS A 132 0.92 6.76 -8.60
C CYS A 132 0.64 5.26 -8.36
N PHE A 133 1.23 4.68 -7.30
CA PHE A 133 1.09 3.25 -7.02
C PHE A 133 0.88 2.98 -5.54
N THR A 134 -0.26 2.39 -5.20
CA THR A 134 -0.57 2.01 -3.81
C THR A 134 -1.55 0.84 -3.71
N SER A 135 -1.66 0.30 -2.50
CA SER A 135 -2.84 -0.42 -2.01
C SER A 135 -3.54 0.53 -1.04
N PRO A 136 -4.66 1.14 -1.40
CA PRO A 136 -5.37 2.01 -0.48
C PRO A 136 -5.91 1.20 0.71
N PRO A 137 -6.17 1.81 1.86
CA PRO A 137 -6.85 1.13 2.95
C PRO A 137 -8.21 0.60 2.46
N TYR A 138 -8.59 -0.58 2.95
CA TYR A 138 -9.85 -1.22 2.56
C TYR A 138 -10.99 -0.81 3.51
N PHE A 139 -11.21 0.50 3.67
CA PHE A 139 -12.14 1.09 4.62
C PHE A 139 -11.79 0.67 6.06
N ASP A 140 -12.68 -0.01 6.79
CA ASP A 140 -12.50 -0.50 8.16
C ASP A 140 -12.10 -1.99 8.24
N TRP A 141 -11.75 -2.60 7.10
CA TRP A 141 -11.36 -4.02 7.05
C TRP A 141 -10.06 -4.30 7.81
N GLU A 142 -9.11 -3.39 7.69
CA GLU A 142 -7.84 -3.42 8.42
C GLU A 142 -7.72 -2.13 9.24
N LYS A 143 -7.68 -2.27 10.55
CA LYS A 143 -7.49 -1.15 11.47
C LYS A 143 -6.01 -1.05 11.83
N TYR A 144 -5.31 -0.13 11.20
CA TYR A 144 -3.87 0.05 11.40
C TYR A 144 -3.54 0.85 12.66
N SER A 145 -4.43 1.76 13.07
CA SER A 145 -4.25 2.63 14.22
C SER A 145 -5.61 3.10 14.74
N GLU A 146 -5.66 3.50 15.99
CA GLU A 146 -6.83 4.15 16.60
C GLU A 146 -6.77 5.69 16.54
N GLU A 147 -5.79 6.24 15.80
CA GLU A 147 -5.66 7.68 15.61
C GLU A 147 -6.81 8.27 14.79
N GLU A 148 -7.25 9.48 15.14
CA GLU A 148 -8.32 10.19 14.43
C GLU A 148 -7.93 10.58 12.98
N THR A 149 -6.67 10.49 12.64
CA THR A 149 -6.11 10.71 11.30
C THR A 149 -6.42 9.58 10.31
N GLN A 150 -6.88 8.43 10.81
CA GLN A 150 -7.23 7.28 9.98
C GLN A 150 -8.46 7.55 9.13
N SER A 151 -8.43 7.16 7.85
CA SER A 151 -9.51 7.45 6.89
C SER A 151 -10.87 6.89 7.33
N TYR A 152 -10.91 5.68 7.91
CA TYR A 152 -12.16 5.08 8.41
C TYR A 152 -12.74 5.80 9.63
N LYS A 153 -11.92 6.56 10.37
CA LYS A 153 -12.37 7.40 11.47
C LYS A 153 -12.89 8.76 11.00
N LYS A 154 -12.17 9.39 10.07
CA LYS A 154 -12.62 10.65 9.43
C LYS A 154 -13.93 10.46 8.67
N TYR A 155 -14.09 9.31 8.03
CA TYR A 155 -15.23 8.98 7.17
C TYR A 155 -15.83 7.64 7.62
N PRO A 156 -16.68 7.63 8.66
CA PRO A 156 -17.15 6.39 9.30
C PRO A 156 -18.14 5.58 8.46
N GLU A 157 -18.80 6.21 7.48
CA GLU A 157 -19.70 5.53 6.56
C GLU A 157 -19.00 5.20 5.23
N VAL A 158 -19.34 4.05 4.65
CA VAL A 158 -18.71 3.57 3.40
C VAL A 158 -18.80 4.61 2.28
N GLN A 159 -19.97 5.26 2.12
CA GLN A 159 -20.14 6.25 1.05
C GLN A 159 -19.33 7.50 1.32
N ASP A 160 -19.29 7.99 2.55
CA ASP A 160 -18.50 9.15 2.95
C ASP A 160 -17.00 8.87 2.76
N TRP A 161 -16.56 7.63 3.02
CA TRP A 161 -15.19 7.22 2.79
C TRP A 161 -14.85 7.16 1.29
N ILE A 162 -15.79 6.66 0.46
CA ILE A 162 -15.60 6.65 -1.00
C ILE A 162 -15.49 8.09 -1.53
N ASP A 163 -16.38 8.97 -1.11
CA ASP A 163 -16.44 10.34 -1.63
C ASP A 163 -15.36 11.24 -1.01
N GLY A 164 -15.13 11.12 0.30
CA GLY A 164 -14.20 11.97 1.05
C GLY A 164 -12.73 11.53 0.97
N PHE A 165 -12.45 10.24 1.00
CA PHE A 165 -11.09 9.71 0.97
C PHE A 165 -10.68 9.23 -0.43
N LEU A 166 -11.41 8.24 -0.98
CA LEU A 166 -10.97 7.55 -2.19
C LEU A 166 -11.01 8.47 -3.41
N TRP A 167 -12.12 9.19 -3.60
CA TRP A 167 -12.28 10.12 -4.70
C TRP A 167 -11.20 11.22 -4.68
N HIS A 168 -11.00 11.86 -3.52
CA HIS A 168 -10.01 12.92 -3.38
C HIS A 168 -8.57 12.42 -3.58
N THR A 169 -8.25 11.22 -3.10
CA THR A 169 -6.94 10.61 -3.35
C THR A 169 -6.70 10.40 -4.85
N ILE A 170 -7.68 9.86 -5.58
CA ILE A 170 -7.56 9.62 -7.03
C ILE A 170 -7.49 10.95 -7.81
N ASP A 171 -8.24 11.97 -7.39
CA ASP A 171 -8.21 13.31 -8.00
C ASP A 171 -6.82 13.97 -7.83
N LYS A 172 -6.23 13.89 -6.63
CA LYS A 172 -4.88 14.40 -6.38
C LYS A 172 -3.80 13.63 -7.14
N CYS A 173 -3.98 12.33 -7.35
CA CYS A 173 -3.13 11.57 -8.26
C CYS A 173 -3.21 12.12 -9.69
N HIS A 174 -4.41 12.44 -10.17
CA HIS A 174 -4.60 13.03 -11.50
C HIS A 174 -3.91 14.39 -11.63
N TYR A 175 -3.99 15.22 -10.60
CA TYR A 175 -3.32 16.52 -10.57
C TYR A 175 -1.78 16.39 -10.62
N GLY A 176 -1.22 15.42 -9.86
CA GLY A 176 0.23 15.21 -9.75
C GLY A 176 0.84 14.47 -10.93
N LEU A 177 0.08 13.61 -11.60
CA LEU A 177 0.58 12.82 -12.71
C LEU A 177 0.92 13.67 -13.94
N LYS A 178 2.04 13.38 -14.56
CA LYS A 178 2.41 13.87 -15.88
C LYS A 178 1.43 13.36 -16.96
N ILE A 179 1.39 14.02 -18.10
CA ILE A 179 0.68 13.50 -19.27
C ILE A 179 1.28 12.15 -19.66
N GLY A 180 0.45 11.10 -19.73
CA GLY A 180 0.88 9.73 -19.96
C GLY A 180 1.35 8.98 -18.70
N GLY A 181 1.33 9.64 -17.54
CA GLY A 181 1.59 9.01 -16.24
C GLY A 181 0.52 7.97 -15.89
N ILE A 182 0.87 7.05 -15.00
CA ILE A 182 0.07 5.86 -14.69
C ILE A 182 -0.44 5.93 -13.24
N LEU A 183 -1.74 5.63 -13.06
CA LEU A 183 -2.33 5.30 -11.78
C LEU A 183 -2.50 3.78 -11.67
N ALA A 184 -1.81 3.14 -10.73
CA ALA A 184 -1.90 1.72 -10.43
C ALA A 184 -2.43 1.52 -9.01
N LEU A 185 -3.63 0.96 -8.86
CA LEU A 185 -4.26 0.70 -7.57
C LEU A 185 -4.42 -0.81 -7.37
N ASN A 186 -3.83 -1.33 -6.29
CA ASN A 186 -4.05 -2.69 -5.87
C ASN A 186 -5.27 -2.75 -4.96
N VAL A 187 -6.38 -3.19 -5.49
CA VAL A 187 -7.68 -3.26 -4.81
C VAL A 187 -8.25 -4.67 -4.84
N ALA A 188 -9.06 -5.00 -3.86
CA ALA A 188 -9.82 -6.24 -3.83
C ALA A 188 -11.19 -5.99 -3.19
N ASN A 189 -12.19 -6.72 -3.65
CA ASN A 189 -13.53 -6.67 -3.07
C ASN A 189 -13.50 -7.18 -1.62
N THR A 190 -14.21 -6.52 -0.72
CA THR A 190 -14.32 -6.87 0.69
C THR A 190 -15.76 -7.18 1.07
N LYS A 191 -15.98 -7.66 2.30
CA LYS A 191 -17.35 -7.85 2.82
C LYS A 191 -18.10 -6.52 2.95
N ARG A 192 -17.40 -5.43 3.22
CA ARG A 192 -17.98 -4.09 3.40
C ARG A 192 -18.19 -3.37 2.07
N ILE A 193 -17.26 -3.52 1.13
CA ILE A 193 -17.35 -2.93 -0.22
C ILE A 193 -17.22 -4.07 -1.23
N LYS A 194 -18.35 -4.66 -1.59
CA LYS A 194 -18.40 -5.87 -2.45
C LYS A 194 -18.01 -5.62 -3.90
N ASN A 195 -18.05 -4.38 -4.34
CA ASN A 195 -17.75 -3.92 -5.70
C ASN A 195 -16.63 -2.86 -5.70
N PHE A 196 -15.64 -3.01 -4.84
CA PHE A 196 -14.59 -2.00 -4.64
C PHE A 196 -13.79 -1.76 -5.93
N GLU A 197 -13.48 -2.81 -6.69
CA GLU A 197 -12.83 -2.69 -7.99
C GLU A 197 -13.66 -1.83 -8.97
N GLU A 198 -14.94 -2.13 -9.11
CA GLU A 198 -15.84 -1.39 -10.00
C GLU A 198 -15.98 0.09 -9.60
N VAL A 199 -16.14 0.35 -8.30
CA VAL A 199 -16.22 1.71 -7.75
C VAL A 199 -14.94 2.49 -8.04
N THR A 200 -13.78 1.89 -7.83
CA THR A 200 -12.48 2.53 -8.09
C THR A 200 -12.31 2.86 -9.57
N VAL A 201 -12.64 1.93 -10.47
CA VAL A 201 -12.58 2.17 -11.91
C VAL A 201 -13.57 3.25 -12.36
N ARG A 202 -14.77 3.28 -11.78
CA ARG A 202 -15.78 4.31 -12.06
C ARG A 202 -15.27 5.69 -11.67
N ILE A 203 -14.77 5.86 -10.45
CA ILE A 203 -14.20 7.13 -9.95
C ILE A 203 -13.06 7.60 -10.86
N ALA A 204 -12.13 6.71 -11.20
CA ALA A 204 -11.02 7.05 -12.07
C ALA A 204 -11.51 7.55 -13.44
N LYS A 205 -12.54 6.93 -14.03
CA LYS A 205 -13.14 7.39 -15.30
C LYS A 205 -13.84 8.75 -15.17
N GLU A 206 -14.56 8.98 -14.07
CA GLU A 206 -15.20 10.29 -13.79
C GLU A 206 -14.19 11.43 -13.67
N ILE A 207 -12.99 11.14 -13.15
CA ILE A 207 -11.85 12.10 -13.05
C ILE A 207 -11.08 12.25 -14.38
N ALA A 208 -11.44 11.52 -15.43
CA ALA A 208 -10.83 11.53 -16.76
C ALA A 208 -9.64 10.58 -16.97
N TYR A 209 -9.48 9.55 -16.15
CA TYR A 209 -8.54 8.47 -16.45
C TYR A 209 -9.07 7.55 -17.55
N LYS A 210 -8.17 7.04 -18.37
CA LYS A 210 -8.45 5.93 -19.27
C LYS A 210 -8.08 4.61 -18.59
N HIS A 211 -9.05 3.73 -18.37
CA HIS A 211 -8.77 2.38 -17.90
C HIS A 211 -8.03 1.59 -18.98
N ILE A 212 -6.86 1.10 -18.67
CA ILE A 212 -5.98 0.37 -19.61
C ILE A 212 -6.15 -1.12 -19.44
N ASP A 213 -6.01 -1.63 -18.20
CA ASP A 213 -6.03 -3.07 -17.94
C ASP A 213 -6.32 -3.34 -16.45
N THR A 214 -6.70 -4.58 -16.15
CA THR A 214 -6.85 -5.11 -14.78
C THR A 214 -6.05 -6.41 -14.67
N TRP A 215 -5.06 -6.42 -13.77
CA TRP A 215 -4.21 -7.58 -13.53
C TRP A 215 -4.56 -8.26 -12.22
N LYS A 216 -4.39 -9.57 -12.18
CA LYS A 216 -4.52 -10.33 -10.95
C LYS A 216 -3.15 -10.45 -10.30
N LEU A 217 -2.97 -9.84 -9.13
CA LEU A 217 -1.81 -10.07 -8.30
C LEU A 217 -1.97 -11.39 -7.56
N GLN A 218 -1.18 -12.40 -7.93
CA GLN A 218 -1.18 -13.67 -7.21
C GLN A 218 -0.50 -13.50 -5.86
N LEU A 219 -1.29 -13.56 -4.80
CA LEU A 219 -0.74 -13.73 -3.45
C LEU A 219 -0.10 -15.13 -3.39
N SER A 220 1.06 -15.28 -2.72
CA SER A 220 1.62 -16.61 -2.52
C SER A 220 0.57 -17.48 -1.85
N SER A 221 0.22 -18.59 -2.48
CA SER A 221 -0.42 -19.67 -1.76
C SER A 221 0.47 -19.97 -0.55
N GLN A 222 -0.08 -19.94 0.66
CA GLN A 222 0.57 -20.66 1.74
C GLN A 222 0.57 -22.12 1.27
N THR A 223 1.71 -22.56 0.78
CA THR A 223 1.95 -23.98 0.55
C THR A 223 1.95 -24.64 1.91
N GLY A 224 0.84 -25.21 2.26
CA GLY A 224 0.68 -25.87 3.53
C GLY A 224 -0.67 -26.54 3.57
N THR A 225 -0.85 -27.53 2.75
CA THR A 225 -1.30 -28.88 3.15
C THR A 225 -1.50 -29.72 1.90
N PRO A 226 -0.99 -30.95 1.90
CA PRO A 226 -1.36 -31.92 0.89
C PRO A 226 -2.83 -32.30 1.04
#